data_ec4d20ed3e279eefd085516e180ac463
#
_entry.id   ec4d20ed3e279eefd085516e180ac463
#
_cell.length_a   1.000
_cell.length_b   1.000
_cell.length_c   1.000
_cell.angle_alpha   90.00
_cell.angle_beta   90.00
_cell.angle_gamma   90.00
#
_symmetry.space_group_name_H-M   'P 1'
#
loop_
_entity.id
_entity.type
_entity.pdbx_description
1 polymer ?
#
loop_
_entity_poly.entity_id
_entity_poly.type
_entity_poly.pdbx_seq_one_letter_code
_entity_poly.pdbx_strand_id
1 'polypeptide(L)'
;VEEEPTEQKVSSVLLLGGFQIFDKQGGNITGDFTPTLKQLFLFLLLNTIKNGKGTTSQCLDETFWFDMSKSSASNNRNVNIRKLRLIIEKIGDINIANKNGYWYLNLGKDVTCDYQEVMRLLDQIKDKDTITDKKIINKIISLASAGALLPNVSAEWIDEYKSAYYVLLTEILLSVVNRPDIKEDSRLLLKI
;
A
#
# COMPACT_ATOMS: atom_id res chain seq x y z
N VAL A 1 19.81 34.88 -10.95
CA VAL A 1 19.78 33.47 -11.39
C VAL A 1 18.72 32.82 -10.53
N GLU A 2 17.50 32.69 -11.05
CA GLU A 2 16.42 31.96 -10.38
C GLU A 2 16.78 30.46 -10.47
N GLU A 3 17.00 29.82 -9.32
CA GLU A 3 17.11 28.37 -9.24
C GLU A 3 15.72 27.79 -9.56
N GLU A 4 15.61 27.08 -10.68
CA GLU A 4 14.44 26.27 -10.97
C GLU A 4 14.22 25.28 -9.81
N PRO A 5 12.96 25.10 -9.33
CA PRO A 5 12.70 24.11 -8.29
C PRO A 5 13.06 22.74 -8.85
N THR A 6 14.10 22.12 -8.30
CA THR A 6 14.45 20.73 -8.58
C THR A 6 13.25 19.86 -8.20
N GLU A 7 12.54 19.35 -9.19
CA GLU A 7 11.50 18.33 -8.97
C GLU A 7 12.12 17.19 -8.15
N GLN A 8 11.68 17.05 -6.94
CA GLN A 8 12.14 16.00 -6.04
C GLN A 8 11.69 14.67 -6.63
N LYS A 9 12.62 13.93 -7.24
CA LYS A 9 12.34 12.63 -7.85
C LYS A 9 11.95 11.64 -6.77
N VAL A 10 10.72 11.19 -6.80
CA VAL A 10 10.15 10.22 -5.86
C VAL A 10 9.93 8.87 -6.52
N SER A 11 10.16 7.80 -5.78
CA SER A 11 9.78 6.45 -6.21
C SER A 11 8.30 6.21 -5.97
N SER A 12 7.72 5.27 -6.71
CA SER A 12 6.29 4.97 -6.61
C SER A 12 6.02 3.48 -6.47
N VAL A 13 5.17 3.15 -5.51
CA VAL A 13 4.58 1.82 -5.31
C VAL A 13 3.10 1.93 -5.65
N LEU A 14 2.67 1.31 -6.74
CA LEU A 14 1.30 1.33 -7.19
C LEU A 14 0.67 -0.04 -6.95
N LEU A 15 -0.43 -0.06 -6.22
CA LEU A 15 -1.20 -1.27 -5.89
C LEU A 15 -2.63 -1.20 -6.44
N LEU A 16 -3.13 0.01 -6.74
CA LEU A 16 -4.44 0.22 -7.38
C LEU A 16 -4.28 0.08 -8.89
N GLY A 17 -5.07 -0.82 -9.50
CA GLY A 17 -4.95 -1.19 -10.91
C GLY A 17 -3.89 -2.25 -11.21
N GLY A 18 -3.03 -2.60 -10.24
CA GLY A 18 -2.02 -3.66 -10.38
C GLY A 18 -0.78 -3.39 -9.56
N PHE A 19 0.09 -4.39 -9.45
CA PHE A 19 1.38 -4.23 -8.77
C PHE A 19 2.41 -3.64 -9.73
N GLN A 20 2.81 -2.40 -9.47
CA GLN A 20 3.85 -1.71 -10.23
C GLN A 20 4.78 -0.93 -9.29
N ILE A 21 6.07 -0.95 -9.57
CA ILE A 21 7.08 -0.24 -8.81
C ILE A 21 8.00 0.53 -9.76
N PHE A 22 8.15 1.81 -9.47
CA PHE A 22 9.03 2.72 -10.21
C PHE A 22 10.08 3.29 -9.27
N ASP A 23 11.33 3.31 -9.74
CA ASP A 23 12.44 3.93 -9.02
C ASP A 23 12.41 5.47 -9.12
N LYS A 24 13.36 6.14 -8.46
CA LYS A 24 13.48 7.62 -8.46
C LYS A 24 13.70 8.22 -9.85
N GLN A 25 14.18 7.44 -10.82
CA GLN A 25 14.40 7.87 -12.20
C GLN A 25 13.18 7.61 -13.09
N GLY A 26 12.12 7.00 -12.55
CA GLY A 26 10.92 6.59 -13.28
C GLY A 26 11.09 5.26 -14.00
N GLY A 27 12.16 4.52 -13.73
CA GLY A 27 12.41 3.18 -14.25
C GLY A 27 11.46 2.17 -13.63
N ASN A 28 10.78 1.36 -14.45
CA ASN A 28 9.90 0.29 -13.97
C ASN A 28 10.74 -0.92 -13.55
N ILE A 29 10.77 -1.21 -12.26
CA ILE A 29 11.49 -2.33 -11.66
C ILE A 29 10.57 -3.48 -11.19
N THR A 30 9.32 -3.46 -11.59
CA THR A 30 8.32 -4.49 -11.23
C THR A 30 8.79 -5.90 -11.61
N GLY A 31 9.50 -6.04 -12.73
CA GLY A 31 10.04 -7.32 -13.22
C GLY A 31 11.15 -7.93 -12.36
N ASP A 32 11.77 -7.18 -11.47
CA ASP A 32 12.81 -7.69 -10.55
C ASP A 32 12.21 -8.54 -9.42
N PHE A 33 10.90 -8.45 -9.20
CA PHE A 33 10.20 -9.19 -8.17
C PHE A 33 9.79 -10.57 -8.67
N THR A 34 10.42 -11.61 -8.18
CA THR A 34 9.89 -12.97 -8.36
C THR A 34 8.53 -13.11 -7.67
N PRO A 35 7.70 -14.11 -8.04
CA PRO A 35 6.38 -14.29 -7.40
C PRO A 35 6.44 -14.33 -5.86
N THR A 36 7.40 -15.07 -5.29
CA THR A 36 7.59 -15.16 -3.84
C THR A 36 8.00 -13.82 -3.22
N LEU A 37 8.94 -13.10 -3.83
CA LEU A 37 9.41 -11.82 -3.31
C LEU A 37 8.34 -10.73 -3.43
N LYS A 38 7.53 -10.76 -4.50
CA LYS A 38 6.36 -9.89 -4.64
C LYS A 38 5.35 -10.12 -3.51
N GLN A 39 4.97 -11.37 -3.25
CA GLN A 39 4.05 -11.69 -2.17
C GLN A 39 4.61 -11.30 -0.80
N LEU A 40 5.89 -11.56 -0.55
CA LEU A 40 6.56 -11.19 0.70
C LEU A 40 6.58 -9.66 0.90
N PHE A 41 6.90 -8.90 -0.15
CA PHE A 41 6.86 -7.44 -0.14
C PHE A 41 5.46 -6.93 0.21
N LEU A 42 4.44 -7.43 -0.50
CA LEU A 42 3.05 -7.04 -0.29
C LEU A 42 2.58 -7.40 1.12
N PHE A 43 2.90 -8.59 1.61
CA PHE A 43 2.51 -9.02 2.95
C PHE A 43 3.09 -8.12 4.04
N LEU A 44 4.37 -7.79 3.95
CA LEU A 44 5.03 -6.88 4.88
C LEU A 44 4.44 -5.47 4.80
N LEU A 45 4.26 -4.94 3.59
CA LEU A 45 3.72 -3.60 3.37
C LEU A 45 2.28 -3.47 3.88
N LEU A 46 1.39 -4.37 3.47
CA LEU A 46 -0.03 -4.31 3.83
C LEU A 46 -0.25 -4.50 5.33
N ASN A 47 0.50 -5.40 5.98
CA ASN A 47 0.45 -5.54 7.45
C ASN A 47 0.94 -4.28 8.15
N THR A 48 2.01 -3.65 7.65
CA THR A 48 2.52 -2.40 8.23
C THR A 48 1.52 -1.27 8.08
N ILE A 49 0.87 -1.13 6.93
CA ILE A 49 -0.19 -0.12 6.70
C ILE A 49 -1.38 -0.37 7.62
N LYS A 50 -1.83 -1.64 7.76
CA LYS A 50 -3.01 -2.02 8.55
C LYS A 50 -2.86 -1.71 10.04
N ASN A 51 -1.70 -1.99 10.64
CA ASN A 51 -1.56 -1.98 12.10
C ASN A 51 -0.38 -1.15 12.63
N GLY A 52 0.45 -0.57 11.77
CA GLY A 52 1.65 0.17 12.14
C GLY A 52 2.78 -0.65 12.77
N LYS A 53 2.60 -1.96 12.96
CA LYS A 53 3.55 -2.85 13.66
C LYS A 53 4.12 -3.93 12.75
N GLY A 54 3.47 -4.19 11.60
CA GLY A 54 3.84 -5.27 10.70
C GLY A 54 3.38 -6.65 11.18
N THR A 55 4.20 -7.68 10.96
CA THR A 55 3.85 -9.09 11.19
C THR A 55 4.93 -9.84 11.93
N THR A 56 4.57 -10.92 12.65
CA THR A 56 5.52 -11.75 13.39
C THR A 56 6.27 -12.70 12.47
N SER A 57 7.45 -13.18 12.93
CA SER A 57 8.18 -14.24 12.23
C SER A 57 7.35 -15.51 12.08
N GLN A 58 6.57 -15.86 13.10
CA GLN A 58 5.70 -17.02 13.07
C GLN A 58 4.63 -16.90 12.00
N CYS A 59 3.96 -15.75 11.92
CA CYS A 59 2.94 -15.48 10.91
C CYS A 59 3.51 -15.55 9.49
N LEU A 60 4.72 -15.02 9.27
CA LEU A 60 5.42 -15.14 7.98
C LEU A 60 5.72 -16.59 7.62
N ASP A 61 6.23 -17.37 8.59
CA ASP A 61 6.61 -18.77 8.38
C ASP A 61 5.37 -19.62 8.09
N GLU A 62 4.26 -19.40 8.81
CA GLU A 62 2.99 -20.09 8.59
C GLU A 62 2.32 -19.69 7.28
N THR A 63 2.48 -18.46 6.81
CA THR A 63 1.89 -18.01 5.56
C THR A 63 2.64 -18.53 4.33
N PHE A 64 3.98 -18.54 4.36
CA PHE A 64 4.79 -18.78 3.16
C PHE A 64 5.49 -20.15 3.14
N TRP A 65 5.68 -20.78 4.31
CA TRP A 65 6.46 -22.03 4.47
C TRP A 65 5.83 -22.98 5.47
N PHE A 66 4.49 -23.04 5.49
CA PHE A 66 3.69 -23.85 6.45
C PHE A 66 3.99 -25.35 6.41
N ASP A 67 4.45 -25.87 5.26
CA ASP A 67 4.79 -27.26 5.01
C ASP A 67 6.23 -27.62 5.39
N MET A 68 7.02 -26.65 5.85
CA MET A 68 8.42 -26.84 6.19
C MET A 68 8.64 -26.99 7.72
N SER A 69 9.76 -27.61 8.06
CA SER A 69 10.23 -27.60 9.45
C SER A 69 10.51 -26.16 9.93
N LYS A 70 10.37 -25.91 11.20
CA LYS A 70 10.55 -24.57 11.79
C LYS A 70 11.93 -23.96 11.46
N SER A 71 12.98 -24.79 11.46
CA SER A 71 14.32 -24.33 11.11
C SER A 71 14.44 -23.99 9.62
N SER A 72 13.83 -24.80 8.73
CA SER A 72 13.82 -24.58 7.29
C SER A 72 13.02 -23.35 6.92
N ALA A 73 11.83 -23.14 7.52
CA ALA A 73 11.00 -21.95 7.34
C ALA A 73 11.76 -20.68 7.72
N SER A 74 12.38 -20.67 8.91
CA SER A 74 13.19 -19.55 9.38
C SER A 74 14.37 -19.23 8.45
N ASN A 75 15.05 -20.24 7.92
CA ASN A 75 16.13 -20.06 6.97
C ASN A 75 15.62 -19.47 5.64
N ASN A 76 14.51 -20.01 5.10
CA ASN A 76 13.88 -19.50 3.88
C ASN A 76 13.43 -18.05 4.05
N ARG A 77 12.78 -17.69 5.16
CA ARG A 77 12.42 -16.31 5.48
C ARG A 77 13.63 -15.39 5.42
N ASN A 78 14.71 -15.74 6.10
CA ASN A 78 15.91 -14.90 6.15
C ASN A 78 16.56 -14.71 4.77
N VAL A 79 16.65 -15.79 3.98
CA VAL A 79 17.17 -15.74 2.62
C VAL A 79 16.31 -14.85 1.72
N ASN A 80 14.97 -14.99 1.77
CA ASN A 80 14.07 -14.21 0.94
C ASN A 80 14.02 -12.74 1.37
N ILE A 81 14.04 -12.43 2.67
CA ILE A 81 14.15 -11.04 3.15
C ILE A 81 15.45 -10.41 2.70
N ARG A 82 16.58 -11.13 2.72
CA ARG A 82 17.85 -10.61 2.20
C ARG A 82 17.76 -10.29 0.70
N LYS A 83 17.18 -11.20 -0.10
CA LYS A 83 16.96 -10.95 -1.53
C LYS A 83 16.05 -9.76 -1.77
N LEU A 84 14.98 -9.65 -1.00
CA LEU A 84 14.03 -8.54 -1.10
C LEU A 84 14.70 -7.20 -0.77
N ARG A 85 15.55 -7.15 0.24
CA ARG A 85 16.33 -5.95 0.57
C ARG A 85 17.19 -5.45 -0.59
N LEU A 86 17.82 -6.36 -1.34
CA LEU A 86 18.62 -5.99 -2.51
C LEU A 86 17.78 -5.37 -3.64
N ILE A 87 16.51 -5.77 -3.76
CA ILE A 87 15.60 -5.17 -4.75
C ILE A 87 15.14 -3.79 -4.28
N ILE A 88 14.73 -3.67 -3.02
CA ILE A 88 14.19 -2.40 -2.50
C ILE A 88 15.26 -1.30 -2.39
N GLU A 89 16.55 -1.64 -2.30
CA GLU A 89 17.64 -0.68 -2.40
C GLU A 89 17.59 0.13 -3.70
N LYS A 90 17.10 -0.45 -4.80
CA LYS A 90 16.91 0.24 -6.08
C LYS A 90 15.78 1.25 -6.04
N ILE A 91 14.77 1.03 -5.19
CA ILE A 91 13.65 1.94 -5.02
C ILE A 91 14.09 3.19 -4.25
N GLY A 92 14.98 3.02 -3.30
CA GLY A 92 15.54 4.09 -2.47
C GLY A 92 15.09 4.01 -1.02
N ASP A 93 14.38 5.01 -0.50
CA ASP A 93 14.06 5.12 0.92
C ASP A 93 12.96 4.13 1.37
N ILE A 94 13.27 2.82 1.27
CA ILE A 94 12.44 1.72 1.81
C ILE A 94 13.31 0.88 2.73
N ASN A 95 12.78 0.53 3.90
CA ASN A 95 13.47 -0.29 4.87
C ASN A 95 12.60 -1.44 5.39
N ILE A 96 13.17 -2.65 5.39
CA ILE A 96 12.61 -3.81 6.09
C ILE A 96 13.38 -4.01 7.39
N ALA A 97 12.70 -3.85 8.50
CA ALA A 97 13.29 -4.02 9.82
C ALA A 97 12.54 -5.07 10.65
N ASN A 98 13.25 -5.61 11.63
CA ASN A 98 12.67 -6.44 12.69
C ASN A 98 12.85 -5.71 14.02
N LYS A 99 11.77 -5.44 14.71
CA LYS A 99 11.78 -4.82 16.02
C LYS A 99 10.81 -5.55 16.95
N ASN A 100 11.31 -5.99 18.08
CA ASN A 100 10.51 -6.72 19.07
C ASN A 100 9.79 -7.97 18.50
N GLY A 101 10.44 -8.67 17.55
CA GLY A 101 9.87 -9.87 16.91
C GLY A 101 8.90 -9.58 15.75
N TYR A 102 8.64 -8.32 15.44
CA TYR A 102 7.79 -7.91 14.32
C TYR A 102 8.63 -7.44 13.12
N TRP A 103 8.29 -7.97 11.96
CA TRP A 103 8.82 -7.53 10.66
C TRP A 103 7.90 -6.48 10.07
N TYR A 104 8.46 -5.37 9.67
CA TYR A 104 7.71 -4.29 9.04
C TYR A 104 8.49 -3.68 7.87
N LEU A 105 7.76 -3.11 6.94
CA LEU A 105 8.30 -2.42 5.78
C LEU A 105 7.88 -0.95 5.83
N ASN A 106 8.85 -0.09 6.05
CA ASN A 106 8.64 1.36 6.06
C ASN A 106 8.94 1.95 4.70
N LEU A 107 8.00 2.76 4.22
CA LEU A 107 8.21 3.67 3.11
C LEU A 107 8.68 5.00 3.65
N GLY A 108 9.83 5.46 3.21
CA GLY A 108 10.37 6.77 3.58
C GLY A 108 9.70 7.91 2.81
N LYS A 109 10.18 9.13 3.04
CA LYS A 109 9.57 10.37 2.51
C LYS A 109 9.62 10.47 0.99
N ASP A 110 10.61 9.85 0.36
CA ASP A 110 10.84 9.89 -1.08
C ASP A 110 10.16 8.72 -1.81
N VAL A 111 9.23 8.04 -1.17
CA VAL A 111 8.48 6.92 -1.75
C VAL A 111 6.99 7.15 -1.53
N THR A 112 6.23 7.13 -2.62
CA THR A 112 4.78 7.22 -2.59
C THR A 112 4.15 5.84 -2.75
N CYS A 113 3.01 5.61 -2.09
CA CYS A 113 2.19 4.43 -2.28
C CYS A 113 0.71 4.84 -2.36
N ASP A 114 0.07 4.53 -3.49
CA ASP A 114 -1.33 4.90 -3.75
C ASP A 114 -2.29 4.29 -2.73
N TYR A 115 -2.12 3.00 -2.40
CA TYR A 115 -2.94 2.32 -1.41
C TYR A 115 -2.74 2.91 0.01
N GLN A 116 -1.49 3.19 0.40
CA GLN A 116 -1.22 3.82 1.70
C GLN A 116 -1.89 5.19 1.79
N GLU A 117 -1.80 5.97 0.74
CA GLU A 117 -2.38 7.32 0.70
C GLU A 117 -3.92 7.27 0.73
N VAL A 118 -4.56 6.39 -0.04
CA VAL A 118 -6.02 6.29 0.00
C VAL A 118 -6.51 5.81 1.37
N MET A 119 -5.85 4.83 1.99
CA MET A 119 -6.20 4.36 3.33
C MET A 119 -6.06 5.48 4.37
N ARG A 120 -4.98 6.25 4.32
CA ARG A 120 -4.77 7.41 5.20
C ARG A 120 -5.88 8.45 5.04
N LEU A 121 -6.32 8.73 3.82
CA LEU A 121 -7.40 9.68 3.54
C LEU A 121 -8.76 9.16 4.02
N LEU A 122 -9.04 7.88 3.84
CA LEU A 122 -10.27 7.24 4.32
C LEU A 122 -10.35 7.28 5.85
N ASP A 123 -9.25 6.98 6.55
CA ASP A 123 -9.18 7.09 8.01
C ASP A 123 -9.38 8.53 8.49
N GLN A 124 -8.84 9.52 7.79
CA GLN A 124 -9.08 10.93 8.12
C GLN A 124 -10.55 11.34 8.06
N ILE A 125 -11.32 10.77 7.14
CA ILE A 125 -12.76 11.06 7.04
C ILE A 125 -13.51 10.37 8.16
N LYS A 126 -13.15 9.13 8.48
CA LYS A 126 -13.81 8.33 9.51
C LYS A 126 -13.68 8.95 10.90
N ASP A 127 -12.52 9.53 11.21
CA ASP A 127 -12.21 10.06 12.54
C ASP A 127 -12.75 11.48 12.77
N LYS A 128 -13.28 12.16 11.74
CA LYS A 128 -13.76 13.53 11.86
C LYS A 128 -15.28 13.61 11.69
N ASP A 129 -15.98 13.96 12.77
CA ASP A 129 -17.38 14.45 12.74
C ASP A 129 -17.53 15.79 11.98
N THR A 130 -16.46 16.33 11.44
CA THR A 130 -16.39 17.67 10.86
C THR A 130 -16.32 17.61 9.32
N ILE A 131 -16.91 18.65 8.71
CA ILE A 131 -16.94 18.96 7.27
C ILE A 131 -15.68 18.48 6.56
N THR A 132 -15.78 17.36 5.85
CA THR A 132 -14.67 16.83 5.08
C THR A 132 -14.43 17.69 3.85
N ASP A 133 -13.21 18.18 3.70
CA ASP A 133 -12.81 19.00 2.55
C ASP A 133 -13.09 18.22 1.25
N LYS A 134 -13.82 18.84 0.31
CA LYS A 134 -14.07 18.31 -1.03
C LYS A 134 -12.78 17.93 -1.77
N LYS A 135 -11.65 18.56 -1.45
CA LYS A 135 -10.33 18.21 -1.99
C LYS A 135 -9.90 16.79 -1.58
N ILE A 136 -10.15 16.41 -0.32
CA ILE A 136 -9.84 15.05 0.16
C ILE A 136 -10.71 14.02 -0.57
N ILE A 137 -12.00 14.30 -0.72
CA ILE A 137 -12.93 13.42 -1.45
C ILE A 137 -12.50 13.26 -2.90
N ASN A 138 -12.19 14.35 -3.60
CA ASN A 138 -11.69 14.31 -4.98
C ASN A 138 -10.40 13.49 -5.09
N LYS A 139 -9.50 13.60 -4.11
CA LYS A 139 -8.24 12.83 -4.12
C LYS A 139 -8.49 11.34 -3.90
N ILE A 140 -9.40 10.96 -2.99
CA ILE A 140 -9.82 9.56 -2.80
C ILE A 140 -10.39 8.98 -4.10
N ILE A 141 -11.31 9.69 -4.74
CA ILE A 141 -11.92 9.27 -6.00
C ILE A 141 -10.86 9.11 -7.08
N SER A 142 -9.94 10.06 -7.21
CA SER A 142 -8.85 10.00 -8.18
C SER A 142 -7.95 8.78 -7.97
N LEU A 143 -7.58 8.47 -6.73
CA LEU A 143 -6.77 7.30 -6.41
C LEU A 143 -7.55 6.00 -6.68
N ALA A 144 -8.80 5.90 -6.21
CA ALA A 144 -9.63 4.71 -6.38
C ALA A 144 -9.95 4.44 -7.87
N SER A 145 -10.03 5.49 -8.70
CA SER A 145 -10.27 5.38 -10.14
C SER A 145 -9.10 4.76 -10.92
N ALA A 146 -7.92 4.63 -10.31
CA ALA A 146 -6.78 3.94 -10.93
C ALA A 146 -7.05 2.45 -11.16
N GLY A 147 -7.97 1.86 -10.40
CA GLY A 147 -8.43 0.48 -10.57
C GLY A 147 -8.53 -0.31 -9.26
N ALA A 148 -8.85 -1.58 -9.40
CA ALA A 148 -9.00 -2.49 -8.27
C ALA A 148 -7.68 -2.70 -7.53
N LEU A 149 -7.76 -2.93 -6.21
CA LEU A 149 -6.59 -3.27 -5.41
C LEU A 149 -6.04 -4.64 -5.85
N LEU A 150 -4.80 -4.63 -6.38
CA LEU A 150 -4.05 -5.83 -6.77
C LEU A 150 -4.88 -6.86 -7.57
N PRO A 151 -5.50 -6.48 -8.70
CA PRO A 151 -6.45 -7.34 -9.43
C PRO A 151 -5.83 -8.66 -9.88
N ASN A 152 -4.54 -8.66 -10.21
CA ASN A 152 -3.81 -9.82 -10.74
C ASN A 152 -2.96 -10.54 -9.68
N VAL A 153 -3.21 -10.28 -8.40
CA VAL A 153 -2.55 -10.98 -7.29
C VAL A 153 -3.61 -11.81 -6.57
N SER A 154 -3.43 -13.13 -6.61
CA SER A 154 -4.30 -14.10 -5.94
C SER A 154 -3.52 -14.81 -4.84
N ALA A 155 -3.97 -14.65 -3.61
CA ALA A 155 -3.49 -15.38 -2.44
C ALA A 155 -4.57 -15.24 -1.36
N GLU A 156 -4.84 -16.31 -0.62
CA GLU A 156 -5.89 -16.33 0.40
C GLU A 156 -5.79 -15.17 1.41
N TRP A 157 -4.56 -14.90 1.88
CA TRP A 157 -4.31 -13.84 2.85
C TRP A 157 -4.58 -12.41 2.30
N ILE A 158 -4.55 -12.20 0.99
CA ILE A 158 -4.74 -10.87 0.40
C ILE A 158 -6.22 -10.49 0.27
N ASP A 159 -7.11 -11.46 0.22
CA ASP A 159 -8.54 -11.22 0.04
C ASP A 159 -9.15 -10.48 1.23
N GLU A 160 -8.60 -10.67 2.44
CA GLU A 160 -8.97 -9.89 3.61
C GLU A 160 -8.70 -8.39 3.42
N TYR A 161 -7.54 -8.03 2.86
CA TYR A 161 -7.18 -6.63 2.59
C TYR A 161 -8.04 -6.01 1.49
N LYS A 162 -8.32 -6.77 0.43
CA LYS A 162 -9.21 -6.33 -0.65
C LYS A 162 -10.61 -6.06 -0.11
N SER A 163 -11.18 -7.01 0.62
CA SER A 163 -12.51 -6.89 1.22
C SER A 163 -12.60 -5.71 2.18
N ALA A 164 -11.65 -5.55 3.09
CA ALA A 164 -11.61 -4.44 4.04
C ALA A 164 -11.51 -3.08 3.33
N TYR A 165 -10.70 -2.97 2.29
CA TYR A 165 -10.57 -1.76 1.48
C TYR A 165 -11.89 -1.38 0.81
N TYR A 166 -12.55 -2.34 0.13
CA TYR A 166 -13.80 -2.05 -0.57
C TYR A 166 -14.95 -1.72 0.36
N VAL A 167 -15.05 -2.40 1.50
CA VAL A 167 -16.06 -2.08 2.51
C VAL A 167 -15.88 -0.65 3.00
N LEU A 168 -14.66 -0.30 3.42
CA LEU A 168 -14.37 1.04 3.93
C LEU A 168 -14.60 2.13 2.87
N LEU A 169 -14.11 1.91 1.65
CA LEU A 169 -14.30 2.85 0.55
C LEU A 169 -15.79 3.07 0.26
N THR A 170 -16.57 1.98 0.17
CA THR A 170 -18.01 2.04 -0.10
C THR A 170 -18.77 2.77 1.01
N GLU A 171 -18.50 2.45 2.27
CA GLU A 171 -19.14 3.11 3.43
C GLU A 171 -18.88 4.61 3.40
N ILE A 172 -17.64 5.02 3.16
CA ILE A 172 -17.27 6.44 3.13
C ILE A 172 -17.91 7.15 1.93
N LEU A 173 -17.85 6.58 0.73
CA LEU A 173 -18.48 7.19 -0.44
C LEU A 173 -20.00 7.32 -0.28
N LEU A 174 -20.68 6.32 0.27
CA LEU A 174 -22.11 6.39 0.57
C LEU A 174 -22.43 7.47 1.59
N SER A 175 -21.61 7.63 2.64
CA SER A 175 -21.78 8.71 3.63
C SER A 175 -21.60 10.09 2.99
N VAL A 176 -20.61 10.24 2.11
CA VAL A 176 -20.31 11.47 1.39
C VAL A 176 -21.44 11.87 0.43
N VAL A 177 -21.96 10.93 -0.36
CA VAL A 177 -23.07 11.18 -1.32
C VAL A 177 -24.33 11.69 -0.63
N ASN A 178 -24.55 11.28 0.61
CA ASN A 178 -25.75 11.70 1.38
C ASN A 178 -25.62 13.11 2.00
N ARG A 179 -24.47 13.74 1.93
CA ARG A 179 -24.24 15.09 2.46
C ARG A 179 -24.93 16.16 1.61
N PRO A 180 -25.59 17.16 2.22
CA PRO A 180 -26.26 18.23 1.49
C PRO A 180 -25.36 19.01 0.55
N ASP A 181 -24.14 19.37 1.01
CA ASP A 181 -23.15 20.13 0.25
C ASP A 181 -22.57 19.37 -0.97
N ILE A 182 -22.64 18.04 -0.96
CA ILE A 182 -22.23 17.18 -2.07
C ILE A 182 -23.40 16.95 -3.01
N LYS A 183 -24.63 16.79 -2.52
CA LYS A 183 -25.82 16.63 -3.36
C LYS A 183 -26.05 17.79 -4.33
N GLU A 184 -25.59 18.97 -3.96
CA GLU A 184 -25.64 20.17 -4.82
C GLU A 184 -24.50 20.23 -5.85
N ASP A 185 -23.45 19.43 -5.68
CA ASP A 185 -22.28 19.38 -6.55
C ASP A 185 -22.38 18.24 -7.58
N SER A 186 -23.12 18.50 -8.67
CA SER A 186 -23.34 17.51 -9.73
C SER A 186 -22.05 17.01 -10.39
N ARG A 187 -20.97 17.83 -10.40
CA ARG A 187 -19.67 17.42 -10.97
C ARG A 187 -18.97 16.40 -10.09
N LEU A 188 -19.11 16.53 -8.78
CA LEU A 188 -18.53 15.58 -7.82
C LEU A 188 -19.35 14.28 -7.79
N LEU A 189 -20.67 14.36 -7.82
CA LEU A 189 -21.57 13.19 -7.86
C LEU A 189 -21.33 12.28 -9.07
N LEU A 190 -21.01 12.88 -10.23
CA LEU A 190 -20.72 12.10 -11.45
C LEU A 190 -19.40 11.32 -11.39
N LYS A 191 -18.56 11.58 -10.40
CA LYS A 191 -17.26 10.89 -10.20
C LYS A 191 -17.32 9.77 -9.15
N ILE A 192 -18.31 9.80 -8.26
CA ILE A 192 -18.54 8.81 -7.20
C ILE A 192 -19.33 7.63 -7.77
#